data_fdc5da9889ed3deb203b9f8d442b4af7
#
_entry.id   fdc5da9889ed3deb203b9f8d442b4af7
#
_cell.length_a   1.000
_cell.length_b   1.000
_cell.length_c   1.000
_cell.angle_alpha   90.00
_cell.angle_beta   90.00
_cell.angle_gamma   90.00
#
_symmetry.space_group_name_H-M   'P 1'
#
loop_
_entity.id
_entity.type
_entity.pdbx_description
1 polymer ?
#
loop_
_entity_poly.entity_id
_entity_poly.type
_entity_poly.pdbx_seq_one_letter_code
_entity_poly.pdbx_strand_id
1 'polypeptide(L)'
;MRSRRSKPLVFIVDDVPENIQIALAHLKSLDLEFAYATSGEQAMERLKLRTPDLVLLDVMMPGMDGFETMQEIRKMPQTRSIPVIFLTARSEPEDVARGFELGGVDYITKPFHGVELRSRVRNHLELHSYRMDLEETVEARTRETVLLKDITIVAMGELAEHRDTDTGGHIQRTRSFVRTLAEELFESGRFVDILTPEYITLLYKTAPLHDIGKVGIPDAILLKKGRLSEEEFEIMKKHTIYGEEVIDKLTEMAGEPMTFLQCAKDLVGSHHEKYDGSGYPRGLVGDDIPLAGRIMAVADVYDALRTRRAYKKALSHAETMRIMAEEDGRGRHFDPEVYDAMVEAERKFAAIASRNRDETLE
;
A
#
# COMPACT_ATOMS: atom_id res chain seq x y z
N MET A 1 14.28 -0.35 -11.06
CA MET A 1 14.80 -1.50 -11.85
C MET A 1 16.30 -1.35 -12.04
N ARG A 2 17.12 -2.13 -11.32
CA ARG A 2 18.53 -2.27 -11.69
C ARG A 2 18.56 -3.10 -12.99
N SER A 3 19.12 -2.53 -14.06
CA SER A 3 19.43 -3.31 -15.28
C SER A 3 20.30 -4.48 -14.83
N ARG A 4 19.85 -5.72 -15.05
CA ARG A 4 20.67 -6.92 -14.81
C ARG A 4 21.95 -6.74 -15.63
N ARG A 5 23.09 -6.53 -14.95
CA ARG A 5 24.39 -6.57 -15.60
C ARG A 5 24.62 -7.98 -16.12
N SER A 6 25.26 -8.09 -17.27
CA SER A 6 25.61 -9.39 -17.82
C SER A 6 26.56 -10.17 -16.91
N LYS A 7 27.35 -9.48 -16.06
CA LYS A 7 28.35 -10.07 -15.17
C LYS A 7 28.35 -9.39 -13.79
N PRO A 8 28.50 -10.15 -12.68
CA PRO A 8 28.66 -9.59 -11.36
C PRO A 8 29.93 -8.74 -11.22
N LEU A 9 29.84 -7.64 -10.47
CA LEU A 9 30.96 -6.74 -10.20
C LEU A 9 31.56 -7.03 -8.83
N VAL A 10 32.82 -7.43 -8.80
CA VAL A 10 33.62 -7.56 -7.58
C VAL A 10 34.49 -6.32 -7.40
N PHE A 11 34.41 -5.70 -6.23
CA PHE A 11 35.20 -4.54 -5.87
C PHE A 11 36.29 -4.93 -4.88
N ILE A 12 37.57 -4.71 -5.24
CA ILE A 12 38.74 -5.08 -4.46
C ILE A 12 39.36 -3.80 -3.87
N VAL A 13 39.50 -3.77 -2.56
CA VAL A 13 40.12 -2.65 -1.83
C VAL A 13 41.32 -3.16 -1.05
N ASP A 14 42.51 -2.70 -1.42
CA ASP A 14 43.77 -3.11 -0.80
C ASP A 14 44.81 -2.03 -1.11
N ASP A 15 45.59 -1.57 -0.12
CA ASP A 15 46.55 -0.50 -0.30
C ASP A 15 47.81 -0.94 -1.07
N VAL A 16 48.02 -2.27 -1.19
CA VAL A 16 49.14 -2.89 -1.91
C VAL A 16 48.67 -3.34 -3.30
N PRO A 17 49.08 -2.66 -4.40
CA PRO A 17 48.63 -2.98 -5.76
C PRO A 17 48.92 -4.42 -6.20
N GLU A 18 49.98 -5.01 -5.69
CA GLU A 18 50.37 -6.40 -5.95
C GLU A 18 49.30 -7.38 -5.44
N ASN A 19 48.72 -7.14 -4.27
CA ASN A 19 47.66 -7.95 -3.72
C ASN A 19 46.40 -7.89 -4.61
N ILE A 20 46.05 -6.71 -5.13
CA ILE A 20 44.97 -6.55 -6.09
C ILE A 20 45.20 -7.37 -7.34
N GLN A 21 46.44 -7.32 -7.90
CA GLN A 21 46.77 -8.10 -9.09
C GLN A 21 46.70 -9.60 -8.84
N ILE A 22 47.19 -10.07 -7.67
CA ILE A 22 47.11 -11.49 -7.28
C ILE A 22 45.65 -11.94 -7.16
N ALA A 23 44.80 -11.14 -6.50
CA ALA A 23 43.38 -11.43 -6.38
C ALA A 23 42.71 -11.50 -7.76
N LEU A 24 42.97 -10.52 -8.62
CA LEU A 24 42.46 -10.51 -10.01
C LEU A 24 42.91 -11.74 -10.81
N ALA A 25 44.19 -12.13 -10.70
CA ALA A 25 44.71 -13.32 -11.38
C ALA A 25 44.01 -14.61 -10.93
N HIS A 26 43.74 -14.74 -9.63
CA HIS A 26 42.99 -15.88 -9.09
C HIS A 26 41.51 -15.91 -9.49
N LEU A 27 40.88 -14.76 -9.62
CA LEU A 27 39.45 -14.63 -9.96
C LEU A 27 39.17 -14.60 -11.46
N LYS A 28 40.20 -14.48 -12.31
CA LYS A 28 40.07 -14.36 -13.78
C LYS A 28 39.28 -15.50 -14.45
N SER A 29 39.28 -16.69 -13.85
CA SER A 29 38.52 -17.84 -14.35
C SER A 29 37.01 -17.76 -14.11
N LEU A 30 36.57 -16.83 -13.27
CA LEU A 30 35.16 -16.53 -13.05
C LEU A 30 34.71 -15.45 -14.02
N ASP A 31 33.49 -15.56 -14.51
CA ASP A 31 32.92 -14.57 -15.44
C ASP A 31 32.41 -13.31 -14.68
N LEU A 32 33.38 -12.47 -14.26
CA LEU A 32 33.18 -11.32 -13.37
C LEU A 32 33.69 -10.03 -14.02
N GLU A 33 33.07 -8.90 -13.63
CA GLU A 33 33.66 -7.57 -13.78
C GLU A 33 34.42 -7.20 -12.50
N PHE A 34 35.45 -6.38 -12.64
CA PHE A 34 36.23 -5.93 -11.51
C PHE A 34 36.37 -4.42 -11.45
N ALA A 35 36.33 -3.90 -10.24
CA ALA A 35 36.77 -2.55 -9.88
C ALA A 35 37.71 -2.68 -8.68
N TYR A 36 38.56 -1.70 -8.46
CA TYR A 36 39.51 -1.70 -7.33
C TYR A 36 39.71 -0.30 -6.77
N ALA A 37 40.21 -0.22 -5.56
CA ALA A 37 40.66 1.00 -4.90
C ALA A 37 41.92 0.66 -4.06
N THR A 38 42.78 1.66 -3.86
CA THR A 38 44.03 1.53 -3.08
C THR A 38 43.96 2.25 -1.73
N SER A 39 42.77 2.70 -1.32
CA SER A 39 42.50 3.21 0.04
C SER A 39 41.02 3.18 0.36
N GLY A 40 40.66 3.31 1.64
CA GLY A 40 39.27 3.40 2.08
C GLY A 40 38.53 4.60 1.51
N GLU A 41 39.18 5.77 1.49
CA GLU A 41 38.61 7.00 0.94
C GLU A 41 38.30 6.88 -0.55
N GLN A 42 39.24 6.32 -1.33
CA GLN A 42 39.01 6.04 -2.76
C GLN A 42 37.89 5.04 -2.97
N ALA A 43 37.79 4.04 -2.09
CA ALA A 43 36.71 3.07 -2.14
C ALA A 43 35.34 3.75 -1.95
N MET A 44 35.23 4.64 -0.97
CA MET A 44 33.97 5.39 -0.72
C MET A 44 33.56 6.27 -1.90
N GLU A 45 34.51 6.94 -2.56
CA GLU A 45 34.23 7.72 -3.76
C GLU A 45 33.68 6.85 -4.90
N ARG A 46 34.34 5.70 -5.15
CA ARG A 46 33.92 4.78 -6.23
C ARG A 46 32.58 4.12 -5.95
N LEU A 47 32.28 3.78 -4.70
CA LEU A 47 31.00 3.18 -4.29
C LEU A 47 29.81 4.13 -4.47
N LYS A 48 30.01 5.44 -4.43
CA LYS A 48 28.98 6.44 -4.79
C LYS A 48 28.61 6.41 -6.27
N LEU A 49 29.58 6.06 -7.14
CA LEU A 49 29.38 6.06 -8.59
C LEU A 49 28.84 4.74 -9.10
N ARG A 50 29.28 3.63 -8.51
CA ARG A 50 28.92 2.28 -8.97
C ARG A 50 28.83 1.31 -7.80
N THR A 51 27.71 0.65 -7.65
CA THR A 51 27.45 -0.34 -6.59
C THR A 51 27.94 -1.71 -7.06
N PRO A 52 28.88 -2.40 -6.34
CA PRO A 52 29.32 -3.75 -6.66
C PRO A 52 28.34 -4.80 -6.12
N ASP A 53 28.55 -6.05 -6.53
CA ASP A 53 27.82 -7.22 -6.04
C ASP A 53 28.56 -7.92 -4.89
N LEU A 54 29.85 -7.65 -4.73
CA LEU A 54 30.69 -8.12 -3.62
C LEU A 54 31.89 -7.19 -3.44
N VAL A 55 32.30 -6.99 -2.18
CA VAL A 55 33.54 -6.26 -1.84
C VAL A 55 34.53 -7.20 -1.18
N LEU A 56 35.77 -7.19 -1.67
CA LEU A 56 36.96 -7.74 -0.99
C LEU A 56 37.67 -6.56 -0.34
N LEU A 57 37.81 -6.53 0.97
CA LEU A 57 38.28 -5.39 1.72
C LEU A 57 39.46 -5.74 2.63
N ASP A 58 40.61 -5.17 2.36
CA ASP A 58 41.75 -5.29 3.26
C ASP A 58 41.45 -4.64 4.61
N VAL A 59 41.83 -5.30 5.68
CA VAL A 59 41.71 -4.79 7.04
C VAL A 59 42.71 -3.69 7.32
N MET A 60 43.95 -3.92 6.92
CA MET A 60 45.12 -3.10 7.29
C MET A 60 45.46 -2.12 6.14
N MET A 61 44.91 -0.92 6.18
CA MET A 61 45.21 0.14 5.21
C MET A 61 45.58 1.42 5.93
N PRO A 62 46.50 2.26 5.38
CA PRO A 62 46.81 3.57 5.93
C PRO A 62 45.64 4.54 5.74
N GLY A 63 45.45 5.45 6.70
CA GLY A 63 44.32 6.36 6.71
C GLY A 63 43.05 5.67 7.19
N MET A 64 42.02 5.59 6.34
CA MET A 64 40.79 4.86 6.64
C MET A 64 41.04 3.35 6.51
N ASP A 65 41.04 2.65 7.65
CA ASP A 65 41.23 1.18 7.69
C ASP A 65 40.01 0.42 7.14
N GLY A 66 40.14 -0.91 7.03
CA GLY A 66 39.06 -1.75 6.50
C GLY A 66 37.81 -1.77 7.39
N PHE A 67 37.96 -1.67 8.70
CA PHE A 67 36.84 -1.63 9.63
C PHE A 67 36.09 -0.29 9.55
N GLU A 68 36.81 0.81 9.45
CA GLU A 68 36.24 2.15 9.25
C GLU A 68 35.53 2.23 7.89
N THR A 69 36.17 1.72 6.83
CA THR A 69 35.58 1.61 5.49
C THR A 69 34.27 0.80 5.50
N MET A 70 34.27 -0.32 6.24
CA MET A 70 33.07 -1.15 6.39
C MET A 70 31.92 -0.41 7.08
N GLN A 71 32.20 0.37 8.14
CA GLN A 71 31.19 1.19 8.82
C GLN A 71 30.58 2.20 7.85
N GLU A 72 31.38 2.88 7.05
CA GLU A 72 30.87 3.83 6.05
C GLU A 72 30.05 3.12 4.95
N ILE A 73 30.46 1.94 4.49
CA ILE A 73 29.67 1.11 3.55
C ILE A 73 28.28 0.81 4.12
N ARG A 74 28.17 0.48 5.41
CA ARG A 74 26.89 0.12 6.07
C ARG A 74 25.96 1.33 6.30
N LYS A 75 26.50 2.54 6.36
CA LYS A 75 25.70 3.78 6.47
C LYS A 75 24.97 4.16 5.18
N MET A 76 25.50 3.78 4.02
CA MET A 76 24.91 4.12 2.72
C MET A 76 23.80 3.12 2.34
N PRO A 77 22.56 3.59 2.07
CA PRO A 77 21.43 2.72 1.74
C PRO A 77 21.69 1.77 0.55
N GLN A 78 22.42 2.22 -0.48
CA GLN A 78 22.70 1.45 -1.69
C GLN A 78 23.76 0.37 -1.52
N THR A 79 24.58 0.43 -0.46
CA THR A 79 25.69 -0.50 -0.24
C THR A 79 25.57 -1.33 1.04
N ARG A 80 24.65 -0.97 1.95
CA ARG A 80 24.51 -1.62 3.26
C ARG A 80 24.24 -3.13 3.20
N SER A 81 23.69 -3.64 2.10
CA SER A 81 23.35 -5.06 1.93
C SER A 81 24.39 -5.86 1.12
N ILE A 82 25.43 -5.19 0.61
CA ILE A 82 26.47 -5.83 -0.19
C ILE A 82 27.32 -6.75 0.69
N PRO A 83 27.60 -7.99 0.27
CA PRO A 83 28.53 -8.85 0.99
C PRO A 83 29.96 -8.28 0.96
N VAL A 84 30.57 -8.18 2.13
CA VAL A 84 31.96 -7.74 2.29
C VAL A 84 32.75 -8.91 2.89
N ILE A 85 33.78 -9.34 2.18
CA ILE A 85 34.76 -10.36 2.63
C ILE A 85 36.02 -9.62 3.03
N PHE A 86 36.46 -9.77 4.28
CA PHE A 86 37.68 -9.16 4.74
C PHE A 86 38.93 -9.94 4.26
N LEU A 87 39.94 -9.22 3.84
CA LEU A 87 41.27 -9.73 3.53
C LEU A 87 42.18 -9.39 4.71
N THR A 88 42.83 -10.35 5.34
CA THR A 88 43.62 -10.13 6.54
C THR A 88 44.96 -10.87 6.49
N ALA A 89 46.02 -10.22 6.97
CA ALA A 89 47.32 -10.84 7.16
C ALA A 89 47.42 -11.66 8.46
N ARG A 90 46.48 -11.44 9.42
CA ARG A 90 46.42 -12.09 10.71
C ARG A 90 45.06 -12.71 10.96
N SER A 91 45.08 -13.93 11.44
CA SER A 91 43.86 -14.63 11.92
C SER A 91 43.71 -14.50 13.44
N GLU A 92 43.97 -13.32 14.00
CA GLU A 92 43.68 -13.09 15.43
C GLU A 92 42.18 -13.19 15.66
N PRO A 93 41.74 -14.02 16.63
CA PRO A 93 40.32 -14.25 16.84
C PRO A 93 39.51 -12.95 17.08
N GLU A 94 40.17 -11.95 17.65
CA GLU A 94 39.59 -10.65 17.97
C GLU A 94 39.25 -9.83 16.71
N ASP A 95 40.15 -9.79 15.72
CA ASP A 95 39.93 -9.07 14.45
C ASP A 95 38.84 -9.73 13.60
N VAL A 96 38.82 -11.08 13.60
CA VAL A 96 37.78 -11.85 12.92
C VAL A 96 36.38 -11.58 13.56
N ALA A 97 36.31 -11.60 14.91
CA ALA A 97 35.08 -11.32 15.63
C ALA A 97 34.57 -9.90 15.33
N ARG A 98 35.46 -8.90 15.39
CA ARG A 98 35.16 -7.51 15.05
C ARG A 98 34.63 -7.35 13.62
N GLY A 99 35.24 -8.04 12.65
CA GLY A 99 34.79 -8.03 11.26
C GLY A 99 33.35 -8.53 11.09
N PHE A 100 32.97 -9.60 11.79
CA PHE A 100 31.61 -10.13 11.76
C PHE A 100 30.62 -9.21 12.49
N GLU A 101 31.00 -8.63 13.64
CA GLU A 101 30.16 -7.65 14.36
C GLU A 101 29.83 -6.43 13.50
N LEU A 102 30.75 -5.97 12.66
CA LEU A 102 30.54 -4.91 11.70
C LEU A 102 29.72 -5.33 10.47
N GLY A 103 29.33 -6.62 10.39
CA GLY A 103 28.50 -7.15 9.32
C GLY A 103 29.28 -7.66 8.11
N GLY A 104 30.56 -7.97 8.25
CA GLY A 104 31.31 -8.76 7.27
C GLY A 104 30.73 -10.17 7.15
N VAL A 105 30.71 -10.72 5.94
CA VAL A 105 30.10 -12.04 5.70
C VAL A 105 31.12 -13.17 5.75
N ASP A 106 32.42 -12.85 5.59
CA ASP A 106 33.50 -13.81 5.59
C ASP A 106 34.87 -13.11 5.72
N TYR A 107 35.93 -13.91 5.84
CA TYR A 107 37.32 -13.45 5.81
C TYR A 107 38.22 -14.40 5.01
N ILE A 108 39.31 -13.87 4.46
CA ILE A 108 40.30 -14.63 3.72
C ILE A 108 41.68 -14.17 4.18
N THR A 109 42.53 -15.14 4.55
CA THR A 109 43.92 -14.86 4.99
C THR A 109 44.85 -14.62 3.83
N LYS A 110 45.73 -13.64 3.96
CA LYS A 110 46.87 -13.42 3.06
C LYS A 110 48.09 -14.28 3.51
N PRO A 111 48.85 -14.92 2.61
CA PRO A 111 48.68 -14.90 1.14
C PRO A 111 47.49 -15.74 0.67
N PHE A 112 46.82 -15.29 -0.40
CA PHE A 112 45.59 -15.92 -0.90
C PHE A 112 45.86 -17.32 -1.49
N HIS A 113 45.06 -18.28 -1.08
CA HIS A 113 44.93 -19.55 -1.78
C HIS A 113 43.85 -19.43 -2.87
N GLY A 114 44.26 -19.52 -4.15
CA GLY A 114 43.35 -19.26 -5.27
C GLY A 114 42.06 -20.11 -5.27
N VAL A 115 42.11 -21.35 -4.78
CA VAL A 115 40.91 -22.21 -4.64
C VAL A 115 39.96 -21.65 -3.60
N GLU A 116 40.47 -21.23 -2.45
CA GLU A 116 39.68 -20.67 -1.35
C GLU A 116 39.03 -19.35 -1.76
N LEU A 117 39.83 -18.41 -2.30
CA LEU A 117 39.34 -17.12 -2.76
C LEU A 117 38.20 -17.27 -3.78
N ARG A 118 38.39 -18.11 -4.80
CA ARG A 118 37.36 -18.38 -5.81
C ARG A 118 36.07 -18.97 -5.21
N SER A 119 36.23 -19.96 -4.32
CA SER A 119 35.08 -20.63 -3.71
C SER A 119 34.25 -19.65 -2.85
N ARG A 120 34.91 -18.85 -2.00
CA ARG A 120 34.22 -17.88 -1.13
C ARG A 120 33.54 -16.78 -1.95
N VAL A 121 34.24 -16.18 -2.91
CA VAL A 121 33.69 -15.16 -3.80
C VAL A 121 32.46 -15.69 -4.56
N ARG A 122 32.57 -16.89 -5.16
CA ARG A 122 31.45 -17.49 -5.87
C ARG A 122 30.26 -17.74 -4.95
N ASN A 123 30.46 -18.35 -3.79
CA ASN A 123 29.40 -18.69 -2.86
C ASN A 123 28.67 -17.41 -2.38
N HIS A 124 29.42 -16.36 -2.04
CA HIS A 124 28.80 -15.12 -1.57
C HIS A 124 28.10 -14.34 -2.69
N LEU A 125 28.62 -14.38 -3.93
CA LEU A 125 27.91 -13.82 -5.09
C LEU A 125 26.62 -14.58 -5.39
N GLU A 126 26.64 -15.91 -5.35
CA GLU A 126 25.44 -16.73 -5.54
C GLU A 126 24.40 -16.45 -4.45
N LEU A 127 24.79 -16.44 -3.18
CA LEU A 127 23.88 -16.12 -2.07
C LEU A 127 23.30 -14.71 -2.20
N HIS A 128 24.12 -13.73 -2.58
CA HIS A 128 23.65 -12.35 -2.79
C HIS A 128 22.65 -12.27 -3.94
N SER A 129 22.94 -12.94 -5.07
CA SER A 129 22.03 -13.02 -6.22
C SER A 129 20.68 -13.66 -5.84
N TYR A 130 20.71 -14.83 -5.17
CA TYR A 130 19.50 -15.49 -4.71
C TYR A 130 18.65 -14.62 -3.76
N ARG A 131 19.31 -13.92 -2.84
CA ARG A 131 18.62 -13.02 -1.93
C ARG A 131 17.97 -11.86 -2.67
N MET A 132 18.66 -11.23 -3.61
CA MET A 132 18.11 -10.13 -4.42
C MET A 132 16.95 -10.60 -5.30
N ASP A 133 17.08 -11.76 -5.95
CA ASP A 133 16.01 -12.34 -6.76
C ASP A 133 14.77 -12.70 -5.91
N LEU A 134 14.99 -13.18 -4.68
CA LEU A 134 13.90 -13.47 -3.75
C LEU A 134 13.20 -12.20 -3.28
N GLU A 135 13.94 -11.17 -2.89
CA GLU A 135 13.40 -9.87 -2.48
C GLU A 135 12.55 -9.25 -3.62
N GLU A 136 13.05 -9.25 -4.86
CA GLU A 136 12.30 -8.77 -6.04
C GLU A 136 11.03 -9.60 -6.28
N THR A 137 11.14 -10.92 -6.15
CA THR A 137 9.99 -11.84 -6.32
C THR A 137 8.93 -11.59 -5.24
N VAL A 138 9.33 -11.47 -3.98
CA VAL A 138 8.41 -11.19 -2.86
C VAL A 138 7.70 -9.84 -3.07
N GLU A 139 8.45 -8.80 -3.44
CA GLU A 139 7.84 -7.49 -3.74
C GLU A 139 6.85 -7.56 -4.90
N ALA A 140 7.21 -8.27 -5.99
CA ALA A 140 6.34 -8.43 -7.16
C ALA A 140 5.05 -9.19 -6.78
N ARG A 141 5.17 -10.29 -6.03
CA ARG A 141 4.02 -11.08 -5.57
C ARG A 141 3.15 -10.32 -4.57
N THR A 142 3.76 -9.54 -3.69
CA THR A 142 3.02 -8.69 -2.75
C THR A 142 2.20 -7.65 -3.51
N ARG A 143 2.80 -6.95 -4.50
CA ARG A 143 2.08 -5.98 -5.35
C ARG A 143 0.93 -6.64 -6.11
N GLU A 144 1.17 -7.80 -6.72
CA GLU A 144 0.14 -8.57 -7.44
C GLU A 144 -1.02 -8.95 -6.52
N THR A 145 -0.72 -9.46 -5.31
CA THR A 145 -1.73 -9.85 -4.32
C THR A 145 -2.57 -8.66 -3.86
N VAL A 146 -1.94 -7.51 -3.59
CA VAL A 146 -2.66 -6.29 -3.21
C VAL A 146 -3.59 -5.83 -4.33
N LEU A 147 -3.10 -5.82 -5.58
CA LEU A 147 -3.91 -5.44 -6.73
C LEU A 147 -5.10 -6.39 -6.95
N LEU A 148 -4.88 -7.70 -6.87
CA LEU A 148 -5.94 -8.70 -7.00
C LEU A 148 -7.00 -8.55 -5.90
N LYS A 149 -6.61 -8.32 -4.65
CA LYS A 149 -7.55 -8.03 -3.57
C LYS A 149 -8.41 -6.80 -3.88
N ASP A 150 -7.79 -5.70 -4.31
CA ASP A 150 -8.52 -4.45 -4.64
C ASP A 150 -9.49 -4.66 -5.81
N ILE A 151 -9.07 -5.33 -6.87
CA ILE A 151 -9.93 -5.66 -8.03
C ILE A 151 -11.10 -6.54 -7.60
N THR A 152 -10.85 -7.56 -6.76
CA THR A 152 -11.91 -8.48 -6.29
C THR A 152 -12.97 -7.74 -5.48
N ILE A 153 -12.56 -6.83 -4.58
CA ILE A 153 -13.50 -6.05 -3.77
C ILE A 153 -14.36 -5.15 -4.67
N VAL A 154 -13.74 -4.46 -5.63
CA VAL A 154 -14.47 -3.61 -6.58
C VAL A 154 -15.44 -4.46 -7.42
N ALA A 155 -15.00 -5.61 -7.94
CA ALA A 155 -15.83 -6.50 -8.72
C ALA A 155 -17.03 -7.04 -7.92
N MET A 156 -16.86 -7.33 -6.62
CA MET A 156 -17.98 -7.74 -5.75
C MET A 156 -19.00 -6.59 -5.57
N GLY A 157 -18.53 -5.36 -5.37
CA GLY A 157 -19.41 -4.18 -5.31
C GLY A 157 -20.16 -3.97 -6.63
N GLU A 158 -19.45 -3.98 -7.76
CA GLU A 158 -20.06 -3.85 -9.09
C GLU A 158 -21.10 -4.96 -9.38
N LEU A 159 -20.84 -6.21 -8.95
CA LEU A 159 -21.81 -7.32 -9.09
C LEU A 159 -23.06 -7.11 -8.25
N ALA A 160 -22.93 -6.59 -7.03
CA ALA A 160 -24.07 -6.28 -6.17
C ALA A 160 -24.91 -5.17 -6.80
N GLU A 161 -24.29 -4.13 -7.34
CA GLU A 161 -24.96 -3.00 -7.98
C GLU A 161 -25.48 -3.30 -9.39
N HIS A 162 -24.82 -4.21 -10.14
CA HIS A 162 -25.27 -4.56 -11.51
C HIS A 162 -26.68 -5.14 -11.56
N ARG A 163 -27.20 -5.65 -10.44
CA ARG A 163 -28.61 -6.04 -10.30
C ARG A 163 -29.55 -4.84 -10.14
N ASP A 164 -29.03 -3.71 -9.66
CA ASP A 164 -29.75 -2.45 -9.61
C ASP A 164 -29.45 -1.69 -10.92
N THR A 165 -30.43 -1.02 -11.48
CA THR A 165 -30.35 -0.38 -12.82
C THR A 165 -29.41 0.86 -12.86
N ASP A 166 -28.49 0.99 -11.92
CA ASP A 166 -27.60 2.13 -11.85
C ASP A 166 -26.44 2.05 -12.84
N THR A 167 -26.15 3.17 -13.44
CA THR A 167 -25.12 3.36 -14.47
C THR A 167 -23.72 3.15 -13.91
N GLY A 168 -22.87 2.45 -14.65
CA GLY A 168 -21.48 2.18 -14.26
C GLY A 168 -20.70 3.38 -13.72
N GLY A 169 -19.75 3.11 -12.82
CA GLY A 169 -18.87 4.13 -12.22
C GLY A 169 -19.32 4.67 -10.85
N HIS A 170 -20.48 4.27 -10.33
CA HIS A 170 -20.91 4.64 -8.96
C HIS A 170 -19.88 4.22 -7.92
N ILE A 171 -19.44 2.97 -7.94
CA ILE A 171 -18.45 2.44 -7.02
C ILE A 171 -17.15 3.25 -7.03
N GLN A 172 -16.66 3.65 -8.21
CA GLN A 172 -15.43 4.44 -8.32
C GLN A 172 -15.61 5.87 -7.80
N ARG A 173 -16.79 6.47 -8.02
CA ARG A 173 -17.09 7.80 -7.53
C ARG A 173 -17.26 7.82 -6.01
N THR A 174 -18.09 6.91 -5.45
CA THR A 174 -18.36 6.86 -4.01
C THR A 174 -17.10 6.58 -3.19
N ARG A 175 -16.26 5.61 -3.60
CA ARG A 175 -14.97 5.38 -2.93
C ARG A 175 -14.04 6.59 -2.97
N SER A 176 -14.07 7.37 -4.08
CA SER A 176 -13.28 8.58 -4.22
C SER A 176 -13.82 9.72 -3.33
N PHE A 177 -15.13 9.85 -3.19
CA PHE A 177 -15.75 10.79 -2.26
C PHE A 177 -15.45 10.45 -0.81
N VAL A 178 -15.59 9.18 -0.42
CA VAL A 178 -15.24 8.68 0.92
C VAL A 178 -13.79 9.02 1.28
N ARG A 179 -12.87 8.76 0.36
CA ARG A 179 -11.45 9.09 0.57
C ARG A 179 -11.25 10.60 0.72
N THR A 180 -11.87 11.40 -0.16
CA THR A 180 -11.73 12.86 -0.13
C THR A 180 -12.25 13.44 1.18
N LEU A 181 -13.39 12.94 1.69
CA LEU A 181 -13.93 13.35 2.99
C LEU A 181 -13.01 12.98 4.14
N ALA A 182 -12.53 11.74 4.15
CA ALA A 182 -11.65 11.27 5.22
C ALA A 182 -10.31 12.01 5.24
N GLU A 183 -9.74 12.33 4.07
CA GLU A 183 -8.53 13.16 3.95
C GLU A 183 -8.78 14.60 4.44
N GLU A 184 -9.89 15.23 4.05
CA GLU A 184 -10.25 16.59 4.48
C GLU A 184 -10.46 16.69 6.00
N LEU A 185 -11.17 15.71 6.58
CA LEU A 185 -11.36 15.61 8.02
C LEU A 185 -10.04 15.47 8.76
N PHE A 186 -9.16 14.58 8.29
CA PHE A 186 -7.85 14.37 8.88
C PHE A 186 -6.95 15.62 8.78
N GLU A 187 -6.87 16.24 7.59
CA GLU A 187 -6.06 17.45 7.35
C GLU A 187 -6.53 18.65 8.18
N SER A 188 -7.84 18.73 8.45
CA SER A 188 -8.42 19.78 9.30
C SER A 188 -8.35 19.49 10.81
N GLY A 189 -7.74 18.36 11.21
CA GLY A 189 -7.58 17.98 12.61
C GLY A 189 -8.83 17.38 13.26
N ARG A 190 -9.85 17.00 12.46
CA ARG A 190 -11.08 16.34 12.93
C ARG A 190 -10.89 14.82 12.93
N PHE A 191 -11.40 14.15 13.96
CA PHE A 191 -11.34 12.69 14.12
C PHE A 191 -9.94 12.07 13.99
N VAL A 192 -8.88 12.81 14.35
CA VAL A 192 -7.48 12.35 14.19
C VAL A 192 -7.14 11.09 15.00
N ASP A 193 -7.87 10.83 16.06
CA ASP A 193 -7.73 9.60 16.86
C ASP A 193 -8.25 8.35 16.12
N ILE A 194 -9.10 8.53 15.11
CA ILE A 194 -9.71 7.46 14.30
C ILE A 194 -9.12 7.45 12.89
N LEU A 195 -9.08 8.63 12.25
CA LEU A 195 -8.64 8.78 10.86
C LEU A 195 -7.10 8.82 10.79
N THR A 196 -6.49 7.63 10.75
CA THR A 196 -5.09 7.50 10.36
C THR A 196 -4.97 7.28 8.84
N PRO A 197 -3.80 7.51 8.20
CA PRO A 197 -3.60 7.21 6.77
C PRO A 197 -3.97 5.77 6.40
N GLU A 198 -3.72 4.82 7.31
CA GLU A 198 -4.09 3.41 7.16
C GLU A 198 -5.61 3.23 7.17
N TYR A 199 -6.31 3.88 8.11
CA TYR A 199 -7.77 3.79 8.21
C TYR A 199 -8.47 4.49 7.03
N ILE A 200 -7.95 5.63 6.55
CA ILE A 200 -8.42 6.29 5.32
C ILE A 200 -8.29 5.34 4.11
N THR A 201 -7.18 4.60 4.04
CA THR A 201 -6.98 3.57 3.01
C THR A 201 -8.01 2.43 3.14
N LEU A 202 -8.34 2.02 4.36
CA LEU A 202 -9.37 1.00 4.61
C LEU A 202 -10.75 1.49 4.19
N LEU A 203 -11.16 2.69 4.57
CA LEU A 203 -12.42 3.31 4.14
C LEU A 203 -12.55 3.31 2.62
N TYR A 204 -11.51 3.75 1.91
CA TYR A 204 -11.47 3.75 0.45
C TYR A 204 -11.66 2.35 -0.14
N LYS A 205 -11.07 1.32 0.47
CA LYS A 205 -11.12 -0.06 -0.01
C LYS A 205 -12.42 -0.77 0.35
N THR A 206 -13.07 -0.40 1.45
CA THR A 206 -14.33 -1.02 1.91
C THR A 206 -15.57 -0.35 1.34
N ALA A 207 -15.49 0.92 0.93
CA ALA A 207 -16.62 1.65 0.35
C ALA A 207 -17.37 0.91 -0.78
N PRO A 208 -16.71 0.15 -1.70
CA PRO A 208 -17.40 -0.65 -2.71
C PRO A 208 -18.40 -1.67 -2.15
N LEU A 209 -18.25 -2.06 -0.89
CA LEU A 209 -19.06 -3.12 -0.28
C LEU A 209 -20.35 -2.60 0.39
N HIS A 210 -20.58 -1.28 0.43
CA HIS A 210 -21.70 -0.69 1.19
C HIS A 210 -23.04 -1.35 0.89
N ASP A 211 -23.27 -1.70 -0.35
CA ASP A 211 -24.52 -2.27 -0.85
C ASP A 211 -24.43 -3.79 -1.15
N ILE A 212 -23.41 -4.49 -0.66
CA ILE A 212 -23.20 -5.91 -0.94
C ILE A 212 -24.42 -6.78 -0.57
N GLY A 213 -25.18 -6.39 0.42
CA GLY A 213 -26.39 -7.10 0.85
C GLY A 213 -27.58 -6.97 -0.09
N LYS A 214 -27.56 -6.08 -1.09
CA LYS A 214 -28.59 -6.02 -2.15
C LYS A 214 -28.75 -7.34 -2.90
N VAL A 215 -27.73 -8.18 -2.91
CA VAL A 215 -27.79 -9.53 -3.46
C VAL A 215 -28.89 -10.39 -2.80
N GLY A 216 -29.21 -10.15 -1.53
CA GLY A 216 -30.26 -10.83 -0.78
C GLY A 216 -31.67 -10.27 -1.00
N ILE A 217 -31.83 -9.15 -1.70
CA ILE A 217 -33.13 -8.53 -1.94
C ILE A 217 -33.81 -9.18 -3.17
N PRO A 218 -35.12 -9.55 -3.08
CA PRO A 218 -35.86 -10.10 -4.21
C PRO A 218 -35.94 -9.15 -5.40
N ASP A 219 -35.77 -9.68 -6.63
CA ASP A 219 -35.81 -8.89 -7.87
C ASP A 219 -37.11 -8.10 -8.05
N ALA A 220 -38.22 -8.63 -7.59
CA ALA A 220 -39.52 -7.96 -7.65
C ALA A 220 -39.51 -6.62 -6.89
N ILE A 221 -38.65 -6.45 -5.88
CA ILE A 221 -38.51 -5.24 -5.09
C ILE A 221 -37.33 -4.42 -5.61
N LEU A 222 -36.17 -5.05 -5.81
CA LEU A 222 -34.94 -4.36 -6.25
C LEU A 222 -35.14 -3.68 -7.62
N LEU A 223 -35.77 -4.37 -8.58
CA LEU A 223 -35.96 -3.90 -9.96
C LEU A 223 -37.32 -3.23 -10.19
N LYS A 224 -38.08 -2.93 -9.12
CA LYS A 224 -39.42 -2.33 -9.25
C LYS A 224 -39.36 -0.98 -9.90
N LYS A 225 -40.13 -0.83 -11.01
CA LYS A 225 -40.29 0.46 -11.67
C LYS A 225 -41.33 1.30 -10.90
N GLY A 226 -40.84 2.24 -10.10
CA GLY A 226 -41.72 3.17 -9.34
C GLY A 226 -41.38 3.20 -7.85
N ARG A 227 -42.25 3.84 -7.06
CA ARG A 227 -42.03 3.90 -5.61
C ARG A 227 -42.35 2.56 -4.96
N LEU A 228 -41.53 2.17 -3.99
CA LEU A 228 -41.78 1.02 -3.13
C LEU A 228 -42.94 1.32 -2.20
N SER A 229 -43.77 0.32 -1.88
CA SER A 229 -44.72 0.41 -0.75
C SER A 229 -43.94 0.44 0.58
N GLU A 230 -44.62 0.71 1.68
CA GLU A 230 -44.01 0.69 3.01
C GLU A 230 -43.42 -0.71 3.34
N GLU A 231 -44.18 -1.78 3.02
CA GLU A 231 -43.76 -3.15 3.24
C GLU A 231 -42.57 -3.52 2.36
N GLU A 232 -42.57 -3.10 1.10
CA GLU A 232 -41.45 -3.32 0.18
C GLU A 232 -40.21 -2.55 0.62
N PHE A 233 -40.38 -1.34 1.14
CA PHE A 233 -39.29 -0.55 1.66
C PHE A 233 -38.68 -1.17 2.93
N GLU A 234 -39.51 -1.76 3.81
CA GLU A 234 -39.00 -2.53 4.97
C GLU A 234 -38.16 -3.75 4.54
N ILE A 235 -38.48 -4.37 3.40
CA ILE A 235 -37.65 -5.45 2.84
C ILE A 235 -36.37 -4.87 2.24
N MET A 236 -36.45 -3.75 1.52
CA MET A 236 -35.29 -3.10 0.94
C MET A 236 -34.26 -2.69 2.01
N LYS A 237 -34.69 -2.17 3.16
CA LYS A 237 -33.82 -1.79 4.27
C LYS A 237 -32.96 -2.96 4.78
N LYS A 238 -33.41 -4.22 4.59
CA LYS A 238 -32.66 -5.40 5.05
C LYS A 238 -31.33 -5.64 4.33
N HIS A 239 -31.05 -4.95 3.21
CA HIS A 239 -29.76 -5.10 2.54
C HIS A 239 -28.60 -4.75 3.48
N THR A 240 -28.77 -3.77 4.38
CA THR A 240 -27.73 -3.42 5.38
C THR A 240 -27.47 -4.59 6.34
N ILE A 241 -28.52 -5.26 6.80
CA ILE A 241 -28.42 -6.43 7.69
C ILE A 241 -27.82 -7.63 6.95
N TYR A 242 -28.28 -7.91 5.75
CA TYR A 242 -27.73 -9.00 4.93
C TYR A 242 -26.26 -8.79 4.59
N GLY A 243 -25.87 -7.54 4.36
CA GLY A 243 -24.47 -7.20 4.16
C GLY A 243 -23.62 -7.45 5.41
N GLU A 244 -24.11 -7.05 6.60
CA GLU A 244 -23.42 -7.36 7.87
C GLU A 244 -23.30 -8.87 8.10
N GLU A 245 -24.37 -9.65 7.86
CA GLU A 245 -24.33 -11.12 8.00
C GLU A 245 -23.26 -11.75 7.10
N VAL A 246 -23.07 -11.22 5.90
CA VAL A 246 -21.98 -11.66 5.01
C VAL A 246 -20.62 -11.36 5.61
N ILE A 247 -20.41 -10.14 6.12
CA ILE A 247 -19.14 -9.76 6.74
C ILE A 247 -18.87 -10.57 8.02
N ASP A 248 -19.89 -10.84 8.82
CA ASP A 248 -19.76 -11.67 10.03
C ASP A 248 -19.31 -13.10 9.68
N LYS A 249 -19.90 -13.72 8.67
CA LYS A 249 -19.43 -15.03 8.18
C LYS A 249 -17.99 -15.02 7.70
N LEU A 250 -17.56 -13.94 7.02
CA LEU A 250 -16.17 -13.79 6.59
C LEU A 250 -15.23 -13.62 7.79
N THR A 251 -15.68 -12.93 8.85
CA THR A 251 -14.91 -12.79 10.09
C THR A 251 -14.75 -14.12 10.81
N GLU A 252 -15.81 -14.92 10.88
CA GLU A 252 -15.75 -16.29 11.43
C GLU A 252 -14.79 -17.17 10.63
N MET A 253 -14.84 -17.10 9.29
CA MET A 253 -13.92 -17.87 8.42
C MET A 253 -12.47 -17.44 8.57
N ALA A 254 -12.20 -16.17 8.83
CA ALA A 254 -10.85 -15.65 9.06
C ALA A 254 -10.24 -16.16 10.38
N GLY A 255 -11.08 -16.52 11.36
CA GLY A 255 -10.66 -17.06 12.67
C GLY A 255 -10.06 -16.04 13.62
N GLU A 256 -9.83 -14.81 13.17
CA GLU A 256 -9.29 -13.68 13.96
C GLU A 256 -9.93 -12.37 13.51
N PRO A 257 -10.03 -11.37 14.41
CA PRO A 257 -10.52 -10.04 14.06
C PRO A 257 -9.60 -9.36 13.03
N MET A 258 -10.19 -8.89 11.93
CA MET A 258 -9.47 -8.13 10.91
C MET A 258 -10.02 -6.70 10.83
N THR A 259 -9.16 -5.70 10.94
CA THR A 259 -9.55 -4.28 10.88
C THR A 259 -10.31 -3.95 9.58
N PHE A 260 -9.95 -4.61 8.47
CA PHE A 260 -10.65 -4.48 7.19
C PHE A 260 -12.12 -4.91 7.29
N LEU A 261 -12.39 -6.09 7.87
CA LEU A 261 -13.75 -6.62 8.02
C LEU A 261 -14.56 -5.79 9.01
N GLN A 262 -13.94 -5.29 10.07
CA GLN A 262 -14.62 -4.40 11.01
C GLN A 262 -15.02 -3.08 10.33
N CYS A 263 -14.11 -2.44 9.59
CA CYS A 263 -14.41 -1.22 8.82
C CYS A 263 -15.52 -1.47 7.79
N ALA A 264 -15.50 -2.60 7.08
CA ALA A 264 -16.55 -2.98 6.14
C ALA A 264 -17.90 -3.19 6.84
N LYS A 265 -17.93 -3.86 8.00
CA LYS A 265 -19.13 -4.08 8.81
C LYS A 265 -19.74 -2.76 9.26
N ASP A 266 -18.92 -1.89 9.83
CA ASP A 266 -19.34 -0.57 10.31
C ASP A 266 -19.97 0.25 9.15
N LEU A 267 -19.35 0.24 7.99
CA LEU A 267 -19.82 0.96 6.81
C LEU A 267 -21.13 0.36 6.27
N VAL A 268 -21.17 -0.94 6.01
CA VAL A 268 -22.32 -1.65 5.43
C VAL A 268 -23.55 -1.53 6.33
N GLY A 269 -23.35 -1.69 7.64
CA GLY A 269 -24.46 -1.71 8.61
C GLY A 269 -24.99 -0.34 9.00
N SER A 270 -24.31 0.76 8.64
CA SER A 270 -24.70 2.07 9.15
C SER A 270 -24.73 3.21 8.14
N HIS A 271 -24.45 2.95 6.85
CA HIS A 271 -24.45 4.01 5.83
C HIS A 271 -25.81 4.65 5.54
N HIS A 272 -26.89 4.02 5.99
CA HIS A 272 -28.25 4.57 5.94
C HIS A 272 -28.79 5.05 7.30
N GLU A 273 -27.96 5.02 8.34
CA GLU A 273 -28.30 5.71 9.57
C GLU A 273 -28.28 7.23 9.34
N LYS A 274 -29.13 7.95 10.06
CA LYS A 274 -29.19 9.40 10.03
C LYS A 274 -28.80 9.98 11.37
N TYR A 275 -28.08 11.07 11.36
CA TYR A 275 -27.51 11.66 12.56
C TYR A 275 -28.56 11.98 13.63
N ASP A 276 -29.82 12.28 13.23
CA ASP A 276 -30.95 12.51 14.11
C ASP A 276 -31.68 11.24 14.61
N GLY A 277 -31.22 10.05 14.20
CA GLY A 277 -31.79 8.75 14.57
C GLY A 277 -32.99 8.32 13.74
N SER A 278 -33.39 9.07 12.72
CA SER A 278 -34.48 8.70 11.81
C SER A 278 -34.07 7.73 10.70
N GLY A 279 -32.81 7.26 10.74
CA GLY A 279 -32.25 6.32 9.78
C GLY A 279 -32.58 4.86 10.06
N TYR A 280 -31.90 3.96 9.38
CA TYR A 280 -32.02 2.51 9.54
C TYR A 280 -30.66 1.82 9.37
N PRO A 281 -30.51 0.57 9.84
CA PRO A 281 -31.50 -0.37 10.36
C PRO A 281 -31.78 -0.24 11.85
N ARG A 282 -30.92 0.44 12.63
CA ARG A 282 -30.96 0.46 14.10
C ARG A 282 -31.50 1.76 14.69
N GLY A 283 -31.55 2.83 13.91
CA GLY A 283 -31.92 4.18 14.37
C GLY A 283 -30.87 4.75 15.33
N LEU A 284 -29.59 4.53 15.04
CA LEU A 284 -28.48 5.09 15.81
C LEU A 284 -28.46 6.62 15.71
N VAL A 285 -28.06 7.29 16.80
CA VAL A 285 -28.10 8.75 16.90
C VAL A 285 -26.70 9.33 17.10
N GLY A 286 -26.35 10.35 16.37
CA GLY A 286 -25.12 11.11 16.60
C GLY A 286 -23.87 10.25 16.47
N ASP A 287 -23.04 10.29 17.51
CA ASP A 287 -21.75 9.61 17.54
C ASP A 287 -21.84 8.09 17.78
N ASP A 288 -23.04 7.57 18.10
CA ASP A 288 -23.29 6.12 18.13
C ASP A 288 -23.21 5.52 16.71
N ILE A 289 -23.37 6.34 15.67
CA ILE A 289 -23.16 5.91 14.29
C ILE A 289 -21.65 5.80 14.02
N PRO A 290 -21.13 4.63 13.60
CA PRO A 290 -19.75 4.50 13.21
C PRO A 290 -19.30 5.55 12.19
N LEU A 291 -18.13 6.14 12.37
CA LEU A 291 -17.64 7.21 11.48
C LEU A 291 -17.59 6.78 10.00
N ALA A 292 -17.30 5.50 9.73
CA ALA A 292 -17.34 4.92 8.40
C ALA A 292 -18.71 5.08 7.73
N GLY A 293 -19.80 4.83 8.48
CA GLY A 293 -21.17 5.03 8.01
C GLY A 293 -21.53 6.50 7.80
N ARG A 294 -21.13 7.37 8.75
CA ARG A 294 -21.35 8.84 8.62
C ARG A 294 -20.69 9.42 7.37
N ILE A 295 -19.46 8.99 7.06
CA ILE A 295 -18.72 9.41 5.85
C ILE A 295 -19.40 8.84 4.59
N MET A 296 -19.76 7.55 4.61
CA MET A 296 -20.40 6.90 3.46
C MET A 296 -21.76 7.50 3.14
N ALA A 297 -22.57 7.84 4.14
CA ALA A 297 -23.90 8.47 3.96
C ALA A 297 -23.81 9.76 3.13
N VAL A 298 -22.84 10.64 3.40
CA VAL A 298 -22.61 11.86 2.63
C VAL A 298 -22.20 11.56 1.19
N ALA A 299 -21.28 10.61 1.02
CA ALA A 299 -20.76 10.22 -0.29
C ALA A 299 -21.85 9.60 -1.18
N ASP A 300 -22.64 8.68 -0.63
CA ASP A 300 -23.71 7.98 -1.36
C ASP A 300 -24.83 8.92 -1.76
N VAL A 301 -25.36 9.74 -0.84
CA VAL A 301 -26.41 10.71 -1.16
C VAL A 301 -25.94 11.72 -2.20
N TYR A 302 -24.71 12.22 -2.10
CA TYR A 302 -24.17 13.12 -3.11
C TYR A 302 -24.12 12.43 -4.49
N ASP A 303 -23.61 11.20 -4.59
CA ASP A 303 -23.57 10.48 -5.87
C ASP A 303 -24.96 10.17 -6.42
N ALA A 304 -25.88 9.74 -5.56
CA ALA A 304 -27.27 9.47 -5.93
C ALA A 304 -28.01 10.69 -6.51
N LEU A 305 -27.71 11.89 -6.02
CA LEU A 305 -28.26 13.15 -6.55
C LEU A 305 -27.60 13.57 -7.87
N ARG A 306 -26.34 13.27 -8.05
CA ARG A 306 -25.52 13.60 -9.24
C ARG A 306 -25.70 12.63 -10.40
N THR A 307 -26.19 11.42 -10.12
CA THR A 307 -26.34 10.36 -11.13
C THR A 307 -27.74 10.34 -11.70
N ARG A 308 -27.85 10.09 -13.01
CA ARG A 308 -29.12 9.91 -13.69
C ARG A 308 -29.70 8.55 -13.32
N ARG A 309 -30.89 8.52 -12.68
CA ARG A 309 -31.66 7.30 -12.46
C ARG A 309 -32.85 7.22 -13.43
N ALA A 310 -33.42 6.03 -13.60
CA ALA A 310 -34.52 5.80 -14.55
C ALA A 310 -35.70 6.83 -14.41
N TYR A 311 -35.85 7.40 -13.22
CA TYR A 311 -36.97 8.33 -12.88
C TYR A 311 -36.51 9.74 -12.50
N LYS A 312 -35.21 10.05 -12.47
CA LYS A 312 -34.67 11.34 -12.03
C LYS A 312 -33.50 11.77 -12.92
N LYS A 313 -33.59 13.01 -13.45
CA LYS A 313 -32.45 13.61 -14.16
C LYS A 313 -31.31 13.87 -13.18
N ALA A 314 -30.07 13.71 -13.64
CA ALA A 314 -28.91 14.13 -12.88
C ALA A 314 -28.98 15.61 -12.56
N LEU A 315 -28.79 15.96 -11.30
CA LEU A 315 -28.77 17.36 -10.85
C LEU A 315 -27.43 18.01 -11.13
N SER A 316 -27.37 19.30 -11.25
CA SER A 316 -26.11 20.06 -11.26
C SER A 316 -25.43 19.99 -9.88
N HIS A 317 -24.15 20.30 -9.82
CA HIS A 317 -23.42 20.37 -8.54
C HIS A 317 -24.10 21.36 -7.58
N ALA A 318 -24.42 22.58 -8.06
CA ALA A 318 -25.04 23.60 -7.24
C ALA A 318 -26.42 23.16 -6.70
N GLU A 319 -27.25 22.50 -7.53
CA GLU A 319 -28.54 21.97 -7.09
C GLU A 319 -28.38 20.86 -6.05
N THR A 320 -27.40 19.98 -6.23
CA THR A 320 -27.07 18.90 -5.27
C THR A 320 -26.67 19.48 -3.92
N MET A 321 -25.73 20.44 -3.90
CA MET A 321 -25.32 21.11 -2.66
C MET A 321 -26.49 21.82 -1.97
N ARG A 322 -27.37 22.49 -2.72
CA ARG A 322 -28.56 23.14 -2.17
C ARG A 322 -29.52 22.13 -1.54
N ILE A 323 -29.79 20.99 -2.21
CA ILE A 323 -30.70 19.96 -1.67
C ILE A 323 -30.11 19.36 -0.40
N MET A 324 -28.82 18.99 -0.42
CA MET A 324 -28.15 18.46 0.76
C MET A 324 -28.11 19.42 1.94
N ALA A 325 -28.15 20.74 1.68
CA ALA A 325 -28.24 21.76 2.73
C ALA A 325 -29.66 21.93 3.28
N GLU A 326 -30.68 21.97 2.40
CA GLU A 326 -32.07 22.37 2.75
C GLU A 326 -32.95 21.18 3.19
N GLU A 327 -32.88 20.04 2.46
CA GLU A 327 -33.79 18.92 2.65
C GLU A 327 -33.22 17.87 3.63
N ASP A 328 -31.92 17.52 3.47
CA ASP A 328 -31.28 16.49 4.26
C ASP A 328 -30.49 17.06 5.45
N GLY A 329 -30.07 18.26 5.40
CA GLY A 329 -29.60 19.16 6.45
C GLY A 329 -28.45 18.63 7.37
N ARG A 330 -27.52 19.56 7.63
CA ARG A 330 -26.51 19.47 8.65
C ARG A 330 -27.11 19.19 10.03
N GLY A 331 -26.70 18.11 10.70
CA GLY A 331 -27.20 17.73 12.03
C GLY A 331 -28.55 16.99 12.04
N ARG A 332 -29.16 16.75 10.86
CA ARG A 332 -30.33 15.90 10.71
C ARG A 332 -29.97 14.59 10.04
N HIS A 333 -29.78 14.62 8.72
CA HIS A 333 -29.29 13.43 7.99
C HIS A 333 -27.80 13.19 8.23
N PHE A 334 -27.00 14.25 8.10
CA PHE A 334 -25.54 14.15 8.12
C PHE A 334 -24.93 14.63 9.44
N ASP A 335 -23.84 13.97 9.84
CA ASP A 335 -22.93 14.47 10.84
C ASP A 335 -22.47 15.90 10.47
N PRO A 336 -22.57 16.87 11.39
CA PRO A 336 -22.17 18.24 11.12
C PRO A 336 -20.74 18.42 10.65
N GLU A 337 -19.79 17.67 11.23
CA GLU A 337 -18.37 17.77 10.88
C GLU A 337 -18.06 17.14 9.52
N VAL A 338 -18.70 16.00 9.20
CA VAL A 338 -18.56 15.33 7.90
C VAL A 338 -19.21 16.16 6.80
N TYR A 339 -20.36 16.78 7.08
CA TYR A 339 -21.02 17.69 6.14
C TYR A 339 -20.16 18.92 5.85
N ASP A 340 -19.61 19.55 6.89
CA ASP A 340 -18.73 20.71 6.75
C ASP A 340 -17.48 20.37 5.91
N ALA A 341 -16.89 19.20 6.12
CA ALA A 341 -15.77 18.71 5.29
C ALA A 341 -16.15 18.54 3.80
N MET A 342 -17.38 18.08 3.51
CA MET A 342 -17.87 18.03 2.13
C MET A 342 -17.96 19.43 1.51
N VAL A 343 -18.44 20.43 2.26
CA VAL A 343 -18.53 21.81 1.79
C VAL A 343 -17.14 22.38 1.54
N GLU A 344 -16.18 22.13 2.43
CA GLU A 344 -14.78 22.53 2.28
C GLU A 344 -14.13 21.89 1.03
N ALA A 345 -14.46 20.61 0.77
CA ALA A 345 -13.98 19.83 -0.37
C ALA A 345 -14.86 19.95 -1.65
N GLU A 346 -15.82 20.88 -1.73
CA GLU A 346 -16.83 20.93 -2.80
C GLU A 346 -16.26 20.87 -4.22
N ARG A 347 -15.13 21.54 -4.45
CA ARG A 347 -14.44 21.55 -5.76
C ARG A 347 -13.87 20.19 -6.12
N LYS A 348 -13.32 19.45 -5.13
CA LYS A 348 -12.81 18.09 -5.31
C LYS A 348 -13.98 17.15 -5.66
N PHE A 349 -15.12 17.28 -4.99
CA PHE A 349 -16.35 16.54 -5.27
C PHE A 349 -16.88 16.80 -6.70
N ALA A 350 -16.99 18.05 -7.11
CA ALA A 350 -17.41 18.41 -8.47
C ALA A 350 -16.48 17.81 -9.54
N ALA A 351 -15.16 17.81 -9.30
CA ALA A 351 -14.18 17.23 -10.20
C ALA A 351 -14.29 15.71 -10.32
N ILE A 352 -14.49 14.98 -9.20
CA ILE A 352 -14.71 13.52 -9.19
C ILE A 352 -15.98 13.17 -9.98
N ALA A 353 -17.08 13.88 -9.73
CA ALA A 353 -18.35 13.64 -10.41
C ALA A 353 -18.31 13.92 -11.92
N SER A 354 -17.40 14.77 -12.40
CA SER A 354 -17.25 15.08 -13.83
C SER A 354 -16.36 14.10 -14.58
N ARG A 355 -15.29 13.60 -13.98
CA ARG A 355 -14.30 12.70 -14.63
C ARG A 355 -14.91 11.41 -15.17
N ASN A 356 -15.89 10.84 -14.50
CA ASN A 356 -16.52 9.58 -14.89
C ASN A 356 -17.77 9.74 -15.79
N ARG A 357 -18.07 10.95 -16.28
CA ARG A 357 -19.12 11.18 -17.30
C ARG A 357 -18.60 10.99 -18.72
N ASP A 358 -17.31 11.21 -18.94
CA ASP A 358 -16.71 11.20 -20.27
C ASP A 358 -16.37 9.75 -20.75
N GLU A 359 -16.25 8.79 -19.85
CA GLU A 359 -15.95 7.37 -20.18
C GLU A 359 -17.20 6.59 -20.67
N THR A 360 -18.40 7.14 -20.56
CA THR A 360 -19.65 6.47 -20.98
C THR A 360 -20.23 7.03 -22.31
N LEU A 361 -19.49 7.88 -23.04
CA LEU A 361 -19.91 8.50 -24.29
C LEU A 361 -19.05 8.11 -25.50
N GLU A 362 -18.19 7.11 -25.39
CA GLU A 362 -17.55 6.39 -26.52
C GLU A 362 -18.06 4.91 -26.56
#